data_1593fc944994d28ca6a121af63fc52d6
#
_entry.id   1593fc944994d28ca6a121af63fc52d6
#
_cell.length_a   1.000
_cell.length_b   1.000
_cell.length_c   1.000
_cell.angle_alpha   90.00
_cell.angle_beta   90.00
_cell.angle_gamma   90.00
#
_symmetry.space_group_name_H-M   'P 1'
#
loop_
_entity.id
_entity.type
_entity.pdbx_description
1 polymer ?
#
loop_
_entity_poly.entity_id
_entity_poly.type
_entity_poly.pdbx_seq_one_letter_code
_entity_poly.pdbx_strand_id
1 'polypeptide(L)'
;MNAKTETQSISLEYNLPHPPAKVWRALTDPQLLAAWLMASDMRPVVGNSFTFKAQPTPWWDGIVRCEVLEIDPRKRLRYTWRSGPESSPLDTVVTWTLTPTPSGGTRLALDHSGFVPANAFAFDGASKGWQRMIGEGLTELLARAA
;
A
#
# COMPACT_ATOMS: atom_id res chain seq x y z
N MET A 1 -29.25 -9.69 -9.52
CA MET A 1 -28.48 -9.30 -9.63
C MET A 1 -27.89 -8.29 -9.11
N ASN A 2 -27.16 -8.03 -8.76
CA ASN A 2 -26.72 -7.05 -8.31
C ASN A 2 -25.33 -6.82 -8.48
N ALA A 3 -24.78 -6.92 -9.51
CA ALA A 3 -23.43 -6.65 -9.93
C ALA A 3 -23.00 -5.22 -9.70
N LYS A 4 -23.92 -4.36 -9.48
CA LYS A 4 -23.61 -2.95 -9.28
C LYS A 4 -22.76 -2.69 -8.04
N THR A 5 -22.69 -3.64 -7.11
CA THR A 5 -21.85 -3.49 -5.93
C THR A 5 -20.55 -4.30 -6.05
N GLU A 6 -20.33 -4.88 -7.23
CA GLU A 6 -19.14 -5.64 -7.47
C GLU A 6 -17.89 -4.78 -7.34
N THR A 7 -16.87 -5.28 -6.67
CA THR A 7 -15.60 -4.57 -6.51
C THR A 7 -14.46 -5.39 -7.09
N GLN A 8 -13.36 -4.70 -7.38
CA GLN A 8 -12.14 -5.33 -7.87
C GLN A 8 -11.01 -5.15 -6.88
N SER A 9 -10.04 -6.03 -6.94
CA SER A 9 -8.86 -6.00 -6.08
C SER A 9 -7.61 -6.11 -6.91
N ILE A 10 -6.53 -5.49 -6.41
CA ILE A 10 -5.20 -5.67 -6.94
C ILE A 10 -4.51 -6.63 -5.99
N SER A 11 -3.99 -7.75 -6.51
CA SER A 11 -3.27 -8.73 -5.70
C SER A 11 -1.92 -8.99 -6.32
N LEU A 12 -0.85 -8.72 -5.56
CA LEU A 12 0.52 -8.88 -6.02
C LEU A 12 1.31 -9.62 -4.96
N GLU A 13 2.28 -10.43 -5.41
CA GLU A 13 3.19 -11.15 -4.50
C GLU A 13 4.61 -11.00 -4.99
N TYR A 14 5.53 -10.80 -4.04
CA TYR A 14 6.95 -10.68 -4.32
C TYR A 14 7.74 -11.50 -3.31
N ASN A 15 8.75 -12.22 -3.79
CA ASN A 15 9.69 -12.89 -2.90
C ASN A 15 10.90 -11.98 -2.71
N LEU A 16 11.10 -11.53 -1.48
CA LEU A 16 12.16 -10.59 -1.15
C LEU A 16 13.24 -11.29 -0.35
N PRO A 17 14.52 -11.17 -0.72
CA PRO A 17 15.62 -11.85 0.00
C PRO A 17 16.03 -11.08 1.26
N HIS A 18 15.05 -10.66 2.06
CA HIS A 18 15.27 -9.88 3.28
C HIS A 18 14.33 -10.38 4.36
N PRO A 19 14.75 -10.36 5.64
CA PRO A 19 13.89 -10.88 6.72
C PRO A 19 12.65 -10.01 6.95
N PRO A 20 11.59 -10.62 7.50
CA PRO A 20 10.34 -9.86 7.74
C PRO A 20 10.51 -8.60 8.58
N ALA A 21 11.41 -8.59 9.54
CA ALA A 21 11.65 -7.40 10.36
C ALA A 21 12.10 -6.22 9.50
N LYS A 22 12.95 -6.48 8.52
CA LYS A 22 13.45 -5.42 7.62
C LYS A 22 12.37 -4.93 6.68
N VAL A 23 11.59 -5.86 6.12
CA VAL A 23 10.47 -5.51 5.23
C VAL A 23 9.42 -4.73 6.01
N TRP A 24 9.13 -5.16 7.23
CA TRP A 24 8.15 -4.48 8.09
C TRP A 24 8.52 -3.02 8.32
N ARG A 25 9.81 -2.74 8.57
CA ARG A 25 10.25 -1.37 8.76
C ARG A 25 10.00 -0.52 7.51
N ALA A 26 10.22 -1.09 6.33
CA ALA A 26 9.99 -0.36 5.08
C ALA A 26 8.51 -0.03 4.87
N LEU A 27 7.61 -0.79 5.50
CA LEU A 27 6.17 -0.57 5.41
C LEU A 27 5.63 0.38 6.47
N THR A 28 6.37 0.62 7.54
CA THR A 28 5.85 1.37 8.69
C THR A 28 6.67 2.59 9.09
N ASP A 29 7.91 2.69 8.65
CA ASP A 29 8.79 3.80 8.99
C ASP A 29 8.59 4.93 7.98
N PRO A 30 8.16 6.14 8.43
CA PRO A 30 7.93 7.25 7.51
C PRO A 30 9.11 7.60 6.63
N GLN A 31 10.33 7.53 7.14
CA GLN A 31 11.52 7.85 6.34
C GLN A 31 11.71 6.85 5.22
N LEU A 32 11.46 5.58 5.50
CA LEU A 32 11.59 4.55 4.49
C LEU A 32 10.43 4.60 3.49
N LEU A 33 9.22 4.85 3.98
CA LEU A 33 8.06 5.01 3.09
C LEU A 33 8.27 6.14 2.09
N ALA A 34 8.86 7.24 2.53
CA ALA A 34 9.13 8.37 1.63
C ALA A 34 10.12 7.99 0.53
N ALA A 35 10.98 7.02 0.80
CA ALA A 35 12.01 6.62 -0.16
C ALA A 35 11.49 5.71 -1.27
N TRP A 36 10.41 4.96 -1.03
CA TRP A 36 9.94 4.02 -2.07
C TRP A 36 8.46 4.19 -2.43
N LEU A 37 7.68 4.81 -1.58
CA LEU A 37 6.24 4.95 -1.82
C LEU A 37 5.83 6.40 -1.93
N MET A 38 5.64 7.07 -0.80
CA MET A 38 5.28 8.49 -0.74
C MET A 38 5.62 9.01 0.63
N ALA A 39 5.79 10.33 0.74
CA ALA A 39 5.97 10.97 2.04
C ALA A 39 4.78 10.61 2.93
N SER A 40 5.03 10.32 4.20
CA SER A 40 3.99 9.84 5.10
C SER A 40 4.26 10.24 6.53
N ASP A 41 3.17 10.36 7.29
CA ASP A 41 3.23 10.54 8.74
C ASP A 41 2.74 9.29 9.45
N MET A 42 2.95 8.12 8.85
CA MET A 42 2.53 6.82 9.35
C MET A 42 2.98 6.56 10.79
N ARG A 43 2.06 6.06 11.59
CA ARG A 43 2.35 5.53 12.93
C ARG A 43 1.63 4.18 13.03
N PRO A 44 2.35 3.09 13.30
CA PRO A 44 1.74 1.76 13.29
C PRO A 44 0.96 1.47 14.58
N VAL A 45 -0.13 2.19 14.76
CA VAL A 45 -1.02 2.05 15.91
C VAL A 45 -2.44 1.96 15.38
N VAL A 46 -3.17 0.92 15.79
CA VAL A 46 -4.56 0.72 15.35
C VAL A 46 -5.40 1.95 15.71
N GLY A 47 -6.19 2.42 14.76
CA GLY A 47 -7.03 3.60 14.93
C GLY A 47 -6.34 4.90 14.56
N ASN A 48 -5.03 4.88 14.34
CA ASN A 48 -4.31 6.09 13.98
C ASN A 48 -4.63 6.50 12.55
N SER A 49 -4.92 7.80 12.36
CA SER A 49 -5.13 8.36 11.03
C SER A 49 -3.82 8.93 10.53
N PHE A 50 -3.50 8.66 9.27
CA PHE A 50 -2.27 9.17 8.68
C PHE A 50 -2.48 9.44 7.20
N THR A 51 -1.49 10.03 6.54
CA THR A 51 -1.58 10.36 5.13
C THR A 51 -0.34 9.94 4.37
N PHE A 52 -0.52 9.72 3.07
CA PHE A 52 0.58 9.71 2.10
C PHE A 52 0.41 10.94 1.25
N LYS A 53 1.51 11.61 0.92
CA LYS A 53 1.47 12.83 0.14
C LYS A 53 2.45 12.76 -1.03
N ALA A 54 1.93 13.06 -2.21
CA ALA A 54 2.70 13.10 -3.44
C ALA A 54 2.46 14.45 -4.13
N GLN A 55 3.09 14.66 -5.29
CA GLN A 55 2.90 15.86 -6.08
C GLN A 55 1.44 15.96 -6.52
N PRO A 56 0.74 17.06 -6.25
CA PRO A 56 -0.63 17.21 -6.72
C PRO A 56 -0.67 17.36 -8.26
N THR A 57 -1.79 16.95 -8.83
CA THR A 57 -2.05 17.10 -10.26
C THR A 57 -3.31 17.95 -10.43
N PRO A 58 -3.65 18.37 -11.65
CA PRO A 58 -4.89 19.15 -11.85
C PRO A 58 -6.17 18.46 -11.41
N TRP A 59 -6.13 17.11 -11.31
CA TRP A 59 -7.32 16.34 -10.94
C TRP A 59 -7.16 15.56 -9.64
N TRP A 60 -6.08 15.78 -8.90
CA TRP A 60 -5.81 15.07 -7.64
C TRP A 60 -4.98 15.94 -6.72
N ASP A 61 -5.41 16.07 -5.47
CA ASP A 61 -4.71 16.91 -4.49
C ASP A 61 -3.41 16.29 -3.96
N GLY A 62 -3.05 15.10 -4.41
CA GLY A 62 -1.81 14.44 -3.99
C GLY A 62 -1.86 13.81 -2.63
N ILE A 63 -3.04 13.71 -2.02
CA ILE A 63 -3.16 13.21 -0.65
C ILE A 63 -3.97 11.92 -0.63
N VAL A 64 -3.42 10.89 0.05
CA VAL A 64 -4.14 9.66 0.36
C VAL A 64 -4.37 9.66 1.86
N ARG A 65 -5.63 9.54 2.26
CA ARG A 65 -6.00 9.56 3.68
C ARG A 65 -6.26 8.15 4.15
N CYS A 66 -5.63 7.79 5.27
CA CYS A 66 -5.61 6.41 5.76
C CYS A 66 -5.94 6.34 7.22
N GLU A 67 -6.45 5.18 7.63
CA GLU A 67 -6.64 4.85 9.04
C GLU A 67 -6.16 3.41 9.24
N VAL A 68 -5.34 3.18 10.25
CA VAL A 68 -4.82 1.84 10.55
C VAL A 68 -5.93 0.97 11.11
N LEU A 69 -6.21 -0.15 10.45
CA LEU A 69 -7.28 -1.07 10.83
C LEU A 69 -6.75 -2.28 11.60
N GLU A 70 -5.57 -2.76 11.24
CA GLU A 70 -5.02 -3.98 11.86
C GLU A 70 -3.50 -3.92 11.84
N ILE A 71 -2.90 -4.30 12.97
CA ILE A 71 -1.45 -4.44 13.12
C ILE A 71 -1.16 -5.78 13.77
N ASP A 72 -0.42 -6.64 13.04
CA ASP A 72 0.18 -7.84 13.60
C ASP A 72 1.66 -7.74 13.20
N PRO A 73 2.53 -7.27 14.10
CA PRO A 73 3.89 -6.90 13.71
C PRO A 73 4.62 -7.98 12.93
N ARG A 74 5.20 -7.58 11.81
CA ARG A 74 5.98 -8.41 10.89
C ARG A 74 5.16 -9.50 10.20
N LYS A 75 3.82 -9.46 10.34
CA LYS A 75 2.93 -10.42 9.70
C LYS A 75 1.85 -9.77 8.88
N ARG A 76 1.21 -8.73 9.42
CA ARG A 76 0.07 -8.14 8.74
C ARG A 76 -0.12 -6.68 9.10
N LEU A 77 -0.39 -5.87 8.07
CA LEU A 77 -0.68 -4.45 8.22
C LEU A 77 -1.86 -4.12 7.30
N ARG A 78 -2.87 -3.48 7.86
CA ARG A 78 -4.07 -3.17 7.09
C ARG A 78 -4.51 -1.76 7.40
N TYR A 79 -4.79 -0.99 6.36
CA TYR A 79 -5.28 0.38 6.53
C TYR A 79 -6.17 0.79 5.37
N THR A 80 -7.02 1.81 5.62
CA THR A 80 -7.87 2.35 4.57
C THR A 80 -7.01 3.19 3.62
N TRP A 81 -7.48 3.32 2.40
CA TRP A 81 -6.80 4.09 1.36
C TRP A 81 -7.87 4.89 0.65
N ARG A 82 -8.01 6.16 1.05
CA ARG A 82 -9.05 7.05 0.55
C ARG A 82 -8.43 8.22 -0.17
N SER A 83 -8.93 8.51 -1.36
CA SER A 83 -8.36 9.54 -2.20
C SER A 83 -9.33 9.88 -3.32
N GLY A 84 -8.93 10.82 -4.19
CA GLY A 84 -9.68 11.14 -5.38
C GLY A 84 -10.65 12.29 -5.20
N PRO A 85 -11.23 12.74 -6.31
CA PRO A 85 -12.17 13.87 -6.28
C PRO A 85 -13.51 13.46 -5.68
N GLU A 86 -14.24 14.44 -5.17
CA GLU A 86 -15.56 14.18 -4.58
C GLU A 86 -16.54 13.54 -5.56
N SER A 87 -16.36 13.83 -6.84
CA SER A 87 -17.24 13.27 -7.87
C SER A 87 -17.01 11.76 -8.07
N SER A 88 -15.84 11.26 -7.70
CA SER A 88 -15.52 9.85 -7.87
C SER A 88 -14.50 9.45 -6.80
N PRO A 89 -14.93 9.45 -5.54
CA PRO A 89 -13.99 9.16 -4.45
C PRO A 89 -13.52 7.71 -4.47
N LEU A 90 -12.26 7.53 -4.06
CA LEU A 90 -11.67 6.23 -3.90
C LEU A 90 -11.75 5.87 -2.42
N ASP A 91 -12.42 4.77 -2.10
CA ASP A 91 -12.57 4.31 -0.71
C ASP A 91 -12.24 2.83 -0.68
N THR A 92 -10.99 2.53 -0.40
CA THR A 92 -10.45 1.19 -0.53
C THR A 92 -9.66 0.80 0.71
N VAL A 93 -9.16 -0.44 0.72
CA VAL A 93 -8.37 -0.97 1.83
C VAL A 93 -7.12 -1.64 1.27
N VAL A 94 -5.98 -1.34 1.91
CA VAL A 94 -4.70 -1.96 1.58
C VAL A 94 -4.34 -2.94 2.68
N THR A 95 -4.00 -4.17 2.30
CA THR A 95 -3.55 -5.20 3.23
C THR A 95 -2.19 -5.72 2.78
N TRP A 96 -1.22 -5.65 3.69
CA TRP A 96 0.11 -6.22 3.50
C TRP A 96 0.21 -7.48 4.35
N THR A 97 0.67 -8.57 3.74
CA THR A 97 0.90 -9.83 4.47
C THR A 97 2.33 -10.26 4.23
N LEU A 98 3.05 -10.55 5.31
CA LEU A 98 4.44 -10.96 5.26
C LEU A 98 4.54 -12.40 5.76
N THR A 99 5.13 -13.27 4.95
CA THR A 99 5.32 -14.68 5.30
C THR A 99 6.81 -15.01 5.20
N PRO A 100 7.43 -15.49 6.29
CA PRO A 100 8.84 -15.88 6.22
C PRO A 100 9.04 -17.01 5.22
N THR A 101 10.16 -16.99 4.51
CA THR A 101 10.51 -18.08 3.61
C THR A 101 11.62 -18.93 4.22
N PRO A 102 11.76 -20.19 3.76
CA PRO A 102 12.82 -21.07 4.32
C PRO A 102 14.22 -20.52 4.16
N SER A 103 14.46 -19.64 3.20
CA SER A 103 15.78 -19.07 2.96
C SER A 103 16.07 -17.83 3.79
N GLY A 104 15.17 -17.47 4.72
CA GLY A 104 15.36 -16.29 5.56
C GLY A 104 14.83 -15.00 4.94
N GLY A 105 14.14 -15.11 3.83
CA GLY A 105 13.52 -13.95 3.18
C GLY A 105 12.06 -13.79 3.57
N THR A 106 11.33 -13.02 2.77
CA THR A 106 9.93 -12.71 3.01
C THR A 106 9.13 -12.81 1.72
N ARG A 107 7.99 -13.50 1.79
CA ARG A 107 6.99 -13.38 0.74
C ARG A 107 6.09 -12.23 1.15
N LEU A 108 6.09 -11.17 0.35
CA LEU A 108 5.27 -9.99 0.59
C LEU A 108 4.08 -10.02 -0.32
N ALA A 109 2.89 -10.01 0.25
CA ALA A 109 1.66 -9.98 -0.52
C ALA A 109 0.96 -8.65 -0.28
N LEU A 110 0.51 -8.03 -1.36
CA LEU A 110 -0.31 -6.83 -1.34
C LEU A 110 -1.71 -7.19 -1.82
N ASP A 111 -2.72 -6.76 -1.07
CA ASP A 111 -4.10 -6.82 -1.52
C ASP A 111 -4.69 -5.42 -1.35
N HIS A 112 -5.05 -4.79 -2.46
CA HIS A 112 -5.67 -3.46 -2.45
C HIS A 112 -7.07 -3.63 -3.01
N SER A 113 -8.07 -3.63 -2.14
CA SER A 113 -9.43 -4.04 -2.46
C SER A 113 -10.44 -2.92 -2.28
N GLY A 114 -11.61 -3.09 -2.91
CA GLY A 114 -12.72 -2.17 -2.75
C GLY A 114 -12.90 -1.19 -3.92
N PHE A 115 -12.24 -1.43 -5.05
CA PHE A 115 -12.44 -0.57 -6.23
C PHE A 115 -13.80 -0.87 -6.84
N VAL A 116 -14.63 0.15 -6.93
CA VAL A 116 -15.95 0.04 -7.58
C VAL A 116 -15.81 0.39 -9.07
N PRO A 117 -16.82 0.08 -9.91
CA PRO A 117 -16.72 0.37 -11.34
C PRO A 117 -16.38 1.82 -11.67
N ALA A 118 -16.86 2.77 -10.89
CA ALA A 118 -16.56 4.18 -11.11
C ALA A 118 -15.08 4.50 -10.90
N ASN A 119 -14.32 3.60 -10.25
CA ASN A 119 -12.90 3.79 -9.99
C ASN A 119 -11.99 3.12 -11.02
N ALA A 120 -12.52 2.73 -12.19
CA ALA A 120 -11.74 1.98 -13.18
C ALA A 120 -10.42 2.66 -13.55
N PHE A 121 -10.42 3.98 -13.69
CA PHE A 121 -9.21 4.72 -14.03
C PHE A 121 -8.18 4.64 -12.90
N ALA A 122 -8.64 4.84 -11.66
CA ALA A 122 -7.77 4.76 -10.49
C ALA A 122 -7.26 3.33 -10.28
N PHE A 123 -8.09 2.33 -10.55
CA PHE A 123 -7.70 0.93 -10.44
C PHE A 123 -6.53 0.61 -11.38
N ASP A 124 -6.64 1.05 -12.64
CA ASP A 124 -5.58 0.80 -13.62
C ASP A 124 -4.29 1.50 -13.22
N GLY A 125 -4.39 2.75 -12.80
CA GLY A 125 -3.22 3.53 -12.37
C GLY A 125 -2.58 2.94 -11.13
N ALA A 126 -3.38 2.51 -10.16
CA ALA A 126 -2.86 1.91 -8.93
C ALA A 126 -2.17 0.57 -9.21
N SER A 127 -2.75 -0.23 -10.11
CA SER A 127 -2.17 -1.51 -10.46
C SER A 127 -0.75 -1.33 -11.01
N LYS A 128 -0.59 -0.40 -11.95
CA LYS A 128 0.72 -0.12 -12.54
C LYS A 128 1.67 0.53 -11.53
N GLY A 129 1.13 1.43 -10.72
CA GLY A 129 1.92 2.14 -9.71
C GLY A 129 2.49 1.20 -8.67
N TRP A 130 1.67 0.28 -8.15
CA TRP A 130 2.15 -0.70 -7.17
C TRP A 130 3.24 -1.58 -7.74
N GLN A 131 3.07 -2.05 -8.97
CA GLN A 131 4.09 -2.89 -9.61
C GLN A 131 5.42 -2.16 -9.71
N ARG A 132 5.40 -0.88 -10.08
CA ARG A 132 6.62 -0.09 -10.17
C ARG A 132 7.21 0.21 -8.81
N MET A 133 6.38 0.63 -7.86
CA MET A 133 6.86 1.01 -6.53
C MET A 133 7.43 -0.18 -5.77
N ILE A 134 6.76 -1.33 -5.83
CA ILE A 134 7.27 -2.52 -5.13
C ILE A 134 8.41 -3.15 -5.92
N GLY A 135 8.20 -3.38 -7.21
CA GLY A 135 9.15 -4.09 -8.06
C GLY A 135 10.47 -3.36 -8.25
N GLU A 136 10.44 -2.03 -8.22
CA GLU A 136 11.66 -1.23 -8.39
C GLU A 136 12.02 -0.49 -7.11
N GLY A 137 11.08 0.29 -6.57
CA GLY A 137 11.37 1.15 -5.44
C GLY A 137 11.70 0.40 -4.16
N LEU A 138 10.79 -0.48 -3.75
CA LEU A 138 11.00 -1.22 -2.50
C LEU A 138 12.17 -2.19 -2.60
N THR A 139 12.28 -2.93 -3.69
CA THR A 139 13.37 -3.88 -3.85
C THR A 139 14.73 -3.17 -3.83
N GLU A 140 14.81 -2.02 -4.46
CA GLU A 140 16.04 -1.25 -4.48
C GLU A 140 16.38 -0.68 -3.10
N LEU A 141 15.36 -0.17 -2.40
CA LEU A 141 15.56 0.34 -1.05
C LEU A 141 16.08 -0.75 -0.12
N LEU A 142 15.48 -1.93 -0.15
CA LEU A 142 15.88 -3.04 0.71
C LEU A 142 17.32 -3.50 0.40
N ALA A 143 17.71 -3.46 -0.87
CA ALA A 143 19.07 -3.86 -1.24
C ALA A 143 20.11 -2.88 -0.72
N ARG A 144 19.74 -1.60 -0.53
CA ARG A 144 20.67 -0.57 -0.02
C ARG A 144 20.65 -0.43 1.49
N ALA A 145 19.50 -0.69 2.10
CA ALA A 145 19.34 -0.47 3.55
C ALA A 145 20.05 -1.55 4.34
N ALA A 146 20.62 -1.16 5.44
CA ALA A 146 21.33 -2.10 6.33
C ALA A 146 20.36 -2.87 7.22
#